data_c18ff9d73b9f27d2ff0841149feb142f
#
_entry.id   c18ff9d73b9f27d2ff0841149feb142f
#
_cell.length_a   1.000
_cell.length_b   1.000
_cell.length_c   1.000
_cell.angle_alpha   90.00
_cell.angle_beta   90.00
_cell.angle_gamma   90.00
#
_symmetry.space_group_name_H-M   'P 1'
#
loop_
_entity.id
_entity.type
_entity.pdbx_description
1 polymer ?
#
loop_
_entity_poly.entity_id
_entity_poly.type
_entity_poly.pdbx_seq_one_letter_code
_entity_poly.pdbx_strand_id
1 'polypeptide(L)'
;MEGRTLDMYRCRARMAYAERVRYWRAPRISRKRSDREAEPHARRSESPTAGFAGVVFDVDGVLVDSPHERAWRESLRRLMEGDWRDLAPHTRWTPEAFTHDFYQEVVAGKPRMAGARSALERLGVPHPGLRAQEYATDKQRRVVELINAGEFHAFPDALRFLLAVKHAGLRIASASSSRNARPMLERIRLDRFAAEQDLHLPEVREGLTLLDAFDGDVTGREFPRGKPDPMIFLAAADELGLPPARCVVVEDALSGVRAAKAGGMAAIGVARQGGAEVLRDAGADLLVTGLDEVDVGALTEGRLERQ
;
A
#
# COMPACT_ATOMS: atom_id res chain seq x y z
N MET A 1 22.12 1.10 -35.55
CA MET A 1 22.72 2.09 -34.64
C MET A 1 21.74 2.53 -33.51
N GLU A 2 20.74 1.73 -33.17
CA GLU A 2 19.68 2.12 -32.19
C GLU A 2 19.82 1.50 -30.80
N GLY A 3 20.82 0.65 -30.58
CA GLY A 3 20.96 -0.07 -29.32
C GLY A 3 21.75 0.66 -28.20
N ARG A 4 22.45 1.74 -28.50
CA ARG A 4 23.33 2.42 -27.52
C ARG A 4 22.71 3.58 -26.76
N THR A 5 21.60 4.11 -27.21
CA THR A 5 20.95 5.28 -26.62
C THR A 5 20.05 4.95 -25.42
N LEU A 6 19.47 3.74 -25.40
CA LEU A 6 18.61 3.30 -24.27
C LEU A 6 19.42 2.95 -23.00
N ASP A 7 20.66 2.49 -23.14
CA ASP A 7 21.51 2.13 -22.00
C ASP A 7 22.07 3.37 -21.26
N MET A 8 22.28 4.47 -21.96
CA MET A 8 22.75 5.73 -21.35
C MET A 8 21.68 6.40 -20.50
N TYR A 9 20.39 6.30 -20.87
CA TYR A 9 19.28 6.85 -20.04
C TYR A 9 19.03 6.02 -18.78
N ARG A 10 19.17 4.70 -18.85
CA ARG A 10 19.10 3.82 -17.68
C ARG A 10 20.26 4.03 -16.70
N CYS A 11 21.45 4.30 -17.19
CA CYS A 11 22.62 4.57 -16.36
C CYS A 11 22.55 5.92 -15.65
N ARG A 12 22.06 6.96 -16.33
CA ARG A 12 21.89 8.31 -15.72
C ARG A 12 20.78 8.34 -14.66
N ALA A 13 19.67 7.63 -14.85
CA ALA A 13 18.62 7.53 -13.84
C ALA A 13 19.08 6.77 -12.58
N ARG A 14 19.93 5.73 -12.74
CA ARG A 14 20.53 5.01 -11.60
C ARG A 14 21.58 5.83 -10.84
N MET A 15 22.37 6.65 -11.53
CA MET A 15 23.35 7.53 -10.87
C MET A 15 22.68 8.67 -10.08
N ALA A 16 21.64 9.31 -10.64
CA ALA A 16 20.91 10.37 -9.94
C ALA A 16 20.20 9.87 -8.67
N TYR A 17 19.72 8.63 -8.67
CA TYR A 17 19.10 8.01 -7.49
C TYR A 17 20.15 7.65 -6.42
N ALA A 18 21.30 7.09 -6.81
CA ALA A 18 22.38 6.72 -5.89
C ALA A 18 23.02 7.94 -5.21
N GLU A 19 23.09 9.10 -5.88
CA GLU A 19 23.59 10.34 -5.30
C GLU A 19 22.58 10.96 -4.30
N ARG A 20 21.30 10.94 -4.58
CA ARG A 20 20.27 11.45 -3.64
C ARG A 20 20.20 10.65 -2.33
N VAL A 21 20.41 9.34 -2.37
CA VAL A 21 20.42 8.48 -1.17
C VAL A 21 21.67 8.71 -0.31
N ARG A 22 22.80 9.15 -0.87
CA ARG A 22 24.05 9.45 -0.13
C ARG A 22 24.00 10.73 0.69
N TYR A 23 23.10 11.65 0.43
CA TYR A 23 22.99 12.93 1.14
C TYR A 23 22.03 12.93 2.34
N TRP A 24 21.34 11.81 2.60
CA TRP A 24 20.49 11.71 3.78
C TRP A 24 21.31 11.27 5.01
N ARG A 25 22.08 12.24 5.58
CA ARG A 25 22.66 12.08 6.92
C ARG A 25 21.68 12.61 7.94
N ALA A 26 21.27 11.74 8.88
CA ALA A 26 20.54 12.14 10.06
C ALA A 26 21.27 13.31 10.77
N PRO A 27 20.56 14.34 11.25
CA PRO A 27 21.19 15.44 11.96
C PRO A 27 21.88 14.89 13.24
N ARG A 28 23.17 15.14 13.36
CA ARG A 28 23.92 14.88 14.58
C ARG A 28 23.42 15.84 15.66
N ILE A 29 22.78 15.31 16.69
CA ILE A 29 22.48 16.06 17.91
C ILE A 29 23.79 16.29 18.65
N SER A 30 24.37 17.49 18.50
CA SER A 30 25.48 17.94 19.33
C SER A 30 24.90 18.45 20.66
N ARG A 31 25.15 17.70 21.73
CA ARG A 31 24.95 18.22 23.10
C ARG A 31 25.97 19.30 23.39
N LYS A 32 25.55 20.56 23.41
CA LYS A 32 26.23 21.62 24.15
C LYS A 32 25.40 21.99 25.35
N ARG A 33 25.93 21.66 26.54
CA ARG A 33 25.50 22.29 27.79
C ARG A 33 25.90 23.75 27.76
N SER A 34 24.97 24.63 28.04
CA SER A 34 25.27 25.92 28.66
C SER A 34 24.08 26.34 29.49
N ASP A 35 24.36 26.43 30.79
CA ASP A 35 23.49 27.00 31.80
C ASP A 35 23.23 28.47 31.47
N ARG A 36 21.95 28.83 31.41
CA ARG A 36 21.47 30.19 31.65
C ARG A 36 20.02 30.17 32.08
N GLU A 37 19.79 30.96 33.06
CA GLU A 37 18.65 31.20 33.93
C GLU A 37 17.29 31.34 33.23
N ALA A 38 16.26 30.92 33.97
CA ALA A 38 14.86 30.94 33.56
C ALA A 38 14.27 32.34 33.64
N GLU A 39 13.58 32.77 32.60
CA GLU A 39 12.55 33.81 32.64
C GLU A 39 11.19 33.25 32.17
N PRO A 40 10.05 33.79 32.68
CA PRO A 40 8.77 33.08 32.63
C PRO A 40 8.01 33.33 31.34
N HIS A 41 7.61 32.23 30.77
CA HIS A 41 6.48 31.92 29.89
C HIS A 41 5.66 33.03 29.24
N ALA A 42 6.02 33.38 28.02
CA ALA A 42 5.03 33.70 27.00
C ALA A 42 4.44 32.39 26.45
N ARG A 43 3.12 32.17 26.62
CA ARG A 43 2.40 31.07 25.96
C ARG A 43 2.64 31.18 24.45
N ARG A 44 3.41 30.23 23.89
CA ARG A 44 3.45 30.04 22.46
C ARG A 44 2.03 29.70 22.05
N SER A 45 1.41 30.57 21.25
CA SER A 45 0.22 30.24 20.49
C SER A 45 0.53 29.01 19.68
N GLU A 46 -0.13 27.88 19.97
CA GLU A 46 -0.17 26.74 19.08
C GLU A 46 -0.67 27.26 17.74
N SER A 47 0.19 27.25 16.73
CA SER A 47 -0.24 27.46 15.35
C SER A 47 -1.34 26.46 15.06
N PRO A 48 -2.45 26.85 14.41
CA PRO A 48 -3.50 25.92 14.06
C PRO A 48 -2.84 24.73 13.35
N THR A 49 -3.04 23.51 13.85
CA THR A 49 -2.50 22.29 13.30
C THR A 49 -2.89 22.25 11.83
N ALA A 50 -1.92 22.43 10.95
CA ALA A 50 -2.19 22.41 9.51
C ALA A 50 -2.79 21.04 9.18
N GLY A 51 -4.01 21.03 8.62
CA GLY A 51 -4.76 19.81 8.28
C GLY A 51 -3.97 18.85 7.38
N PHE A 52 -4.47 17.66 7.17
CA PHE A 52 -3.86 16.76 6.19
C PHE A 52 -3.88 17.40 4.80
N ALA A 53 -2.90 17.09 3.98
CA ALA A 53 -2.75 17.64 2.64
C ALA A 53 -2.64 16.54 1.57
N GLY A 54 -2.44 15.30 1.99
CA GLY A 54 -2.36 14.17 1.08
C GLY A 54 -2.90 12.88 1.66
N VAL A 55 -3.42 12.03 0.78
CA VAL A 55 -3.86 10.67 1.10
C VAL A 55 -3.11 9.69 0.22
N VAL A 56 -2.48 8.70 0.84
CA VAL A 56 -1.76 7.63 0.17
C VAL A 56 -2.58 6.35 0.26
N PHE A 57 -2.94 5.80 -0.88
CA PHE A 57 -3.76 4.59 -0.95
C PHE A 57 -2.90 3.36 -1.22
N ASP A 58 -3.02 2.33 -0.40
CA ASP A 58 -2.73 1.00 -0.90
C ASP A 58 -3.73 0.60 -1.98
N VAL A 59 -3.42 -0.42 -2.77
CA VAL A 59 -4.25 -0.81 -3.92
C VAL A 59 -5.05 -2.07 -3.62
N ASP A 60 -4.35 -3.14 -3.26
CA ASP A 60 -4.95 -4.47 -3.08
C ASP A 60 -5.71 -4.54 -1.75
N GLY A 61 -7.03 -4.73 -1.77
CA GLY A 61 -7.87 -4.74 -0.55
C GLY A 61 -8.39 -3.36 -0.14
N VAL A 62 -7.79 -2.27 -0.63
CA VAL A 62 -8.23 -0.90 -0.38
C VAL A 62 -9.01 -0.32 -1.55
N LEU A 63 -8.38 -0.21 -2.71
CA LEU A 63 -8.99 0.33 -3.94
C LEU A 63 -9.59 -0.76 -4.81
N VAL A 64 -8.97 -1.93 -4.82
CA VAL A 64 -9.29 -3.04 -5.72
C VAL A 64 -9.43 -4.34 -4.94
N ASP A 65 -10.52 -5.04 -5.16
CA ASP A 65 -10.63 -6.46 -4.85
C ASP A 65 -9.86 -7.22 -5.91
N SER A 66 -8.61 -7.51 -5.59
CA SER A 66 -7.66 -8.13 -6.50
C SER A 66 -7.63 -9.64 -6.30
N PRO A 67 -7.34 -10.44 -7.35
CA PRO A 67 -7.33 -11.89 -7.24
C PRO A 67 -6.07 -12.44 -6.54
N HIS A 68 -5.39 -11.62 -5.73
CA HIS A 68 -4.11 -12.00 -5.12
C HIS A 68 -4.25 -13.15 -4.13
N GLU A 69 -5.19 -13.07 -3.19
CA GLU A 69 -5.45 -14.15 -2.22
C GLU A 69 -5.82 -15.45 -2.94
N ARG A 70 -6.74 -15.36 -3.90
CA ARG A 70 -7.15 -16.50 -4.71
C ARG A 70 -5.98 -17.13 -5.45
N ALA A 71 -5.12 -16.32 -6.07
CA ALA A 71 -3.94 -16.81 -6.78
C ALA A 71 -2.95 -17.51 -5.83
N TRP A 72 -2.74 -16.98 -4.63
CA TRP A 72 -1.91 -17.63 -3.61
C TRP A 72 -2.47 -19.00 -3.20
N ARG A 73 -3.76 -19.05 -2.89
CA ARG A 73 -4.43 -20.28 -2.47
C ARG A 73 -4.44 -21.34 -3.57
N GLU A 74 -4.84 -20.99 -4.79
CA GLU A 74 -4.90 -21.92 -5.93
C GLU A 74 -3.51 -22.44 -6.31
N SER A 75 -2.48 -21.59 -6.29
CA SER A 75 -1.12 -22.00 -6.60
C SER A 75 -0.53 -22.93 -5.55
N LEU A 76 -0.77 -22.66 -4.26
CA LEU A 76 -0.34 -23.58 -3.21
C LEU A 76 -1.03 -24.93 -3.32
N ARG A 77 -2.35 -24.92 -3.55
CA ARG A 77 -3.12 -26.13 -3.74
C ARG A 77 -2.60 -26.97 -4.90
N ARG A 78 -2.36 -26.34 -6.06
CA ARG A 78 -1.82 -27.01 -7.24
C ARG A 78 -0.45 -27.67 -6.95
N LEU A 79 0.43 -26.98 -6.25
CA LEU A 79 1.73 -27.53 -5.87
C LEU A 79 1.59 -28.73 -4.91
N MET A 80 0.79 -28.57 -3.86
CA MET A 80 0.60 -29.61 -2.83
C MET A 80 -0.14 -30.85 -3.34
N GLU A 81 -1.07 -30.69 -4.28
CA GLU A 81 -1.75 -31.79 -4.94
C GLU A 81 -0.96 -32.40 -6.12
N GLY A 82 0.04 -31.65 -6.64
CA GLY A 82 0.89 -32.01 -7.79
C GLY A 82 2.33 -32.29 -7.40
N ASP A 83 3.23 -31.37 -7.75
CA ASP A 83 4.68 -31.55 -7.66
C ASP A 83 5.21 -31.74 -6.22
N TRP A 84 4.45 -31.27 -5.21
CA TRP A 84 4.76 -31.42 -3.79
C TRP A 84 3.86 -32.42 -3.06
N ARG A 85 3.14 -33.27 -3.79
CA ARG A 85 2.18 -34.23 -3.20
C ARG A 85 2.82 -35.10 -2.13
N ASP A 86 4.08 -35.54 -2.32
CA ASP A 86 4.77 -36.38 -1.35
C ASP A 86 5.20 -35.61 -0.08
N LEU A 87 5.23 -34.27 -0.13
CA LEU A 87 5.53 -33.41 1.01
C LEU A 87 4.27 -33.10 1.83
N ALA A 88 3.10 -32.99 1.17
CA ALA A 88 1.85 -32.55 1.78
C ALA A 88 1.52 -33.27 3.11
N PRO A 89 1.65 -34.61 3.22
CA PRO A 89 1.38 -35.34 4.47
C PRO A 89 2.31 -34.98 5.64
N HIS A 90 3.46 -34.37 5.35
CA HIS A 90 4.48 -34.00 6.33
C HIS A 90 4.43 -32.52 6.71
N THR A 91 3.37 -31.82 6.31
CA THR A 91 3.16 -30.40 6.55
C THR A 91 1.84 -30.17 7.32
N ARG A 92 1.56 -28.92 7.67
CA ARG A 92 0.25 -28.50 8.21
C ARG A 92 -0.73 -28.07 7.12
N TRP A 93 -0.39 -28.30 5.86
CA TRP A 93 -1.26 -27.95 4.76
C TRP A 93 -2.45 -28.91 4.66
N THR A 94 -3.62 -28.32 4.47
CA THR A 94 -4.84 -28.98 3.98
C THR A 94 -5.47 -28.08 2.93
N PRO A 95 -6.40 -28.55 2.09
CA PRO A 95 -7.10 -27.68 1.12
C PRO A 95 -7.75 -26.45 1.74
N GLU A 96 -8.13 -26.51 3.02
CA GLU A 96 -8.79 -25.45 3.78
C GLU A 96 -7.83 -24.59 4.60
N ALA A 97 -6.55 -24.98 4.72
CA ALA A 97 -5.59 -24.29 5.59
C ALA A 97 -5.27 -22.85 5.16
N PHE A 98 -5.44 -22.53 3.87
CA PHE A 98 -5.22 -21.17 3.35
C PHE A 98 -6.51 -20.36 3.42
N THR A 99 -6.88 -19.92 4.64
CA THR A 99 -8.04 -19.06 4.89
C THR A 99 -7.73 -17.58 4.58
N HIS A 100 -8.76 -16.72 4.62
CA HIS A 100 -8.59 -15.27 4.55
C HIS A 100 -7.72 -14.76 5.71
N ASP A 101 -7.97 -15.19 6.94
CA ASP A 101 -7.15 -14.81 8.12
C ASP A 101 -5.69 -15.22 7.93
N PHE A 102 -5.44 -16.45 7.44
CA PHE A 102 -4.09 -16.89 7.11
C PHE A 102 -3.43 -15.94 6.09
N TYR A 103 -4.17 -15.55 5.04
CA TYR A 103 -3.66 -14.61 4.04
C TYR A 103 -3.31 -13.27 4.66
N GLN A 104 -4.20 -12.69 5.44
CA GLN A 104 -4.00 -11.37 6.07
C GLN A 104 -2.83 -11.37 7.06
N GLU A 105 -2.71 -12.37 7.92
CA GLU A 105 -1.64 -12.44 8.93
C GLU A 105 -0.26 -12.74 8.32
N VAL A 106 -0.23 -13.62 7.31
CA VAL A 106 1.02 -14.26 6.88
C VAL A 106 1.56 -13.69 5.58
N VAL A 107 0.69 -13.27 4.65
CA VAL A 107 1.07 -12.96 3.26
C VAL A 107 0.80 -11.51 2.87
N ALA A 108 -0.37 -10.97 3.24
CA ALA A 108 -0.86 -9.67 2.79
C ALA A 108 0.14 -8.53 3.05
N GLY A 109 0.24 -7.61 2.09
CA GLY A 109 1.12 -6.43 2.14
C GLY A 109 2.62 -6.71 2.02
N LYS A 110 3.05 -7.99 2.03
CA LYS A 110 4.47 -8.37 1.90
C LYS A 110 4.92 -8.44 0.44
N PRO A 111 6.22 -8.19 0.16
CA PRO A 111 6.81 -8.53 -1.12
C PRO A 111 6.60 -10.00 -1.45
N ARG A 112 6.33 -10.32 -2.71
CA ARG A 112 5.93 -11.67 -3.17
C ARG A 112 6.82 -12.81 -2.64
N MET A 113 8.14 -12.66 -2.71
CA MET A 113 9.07 -13.69 -2.20
C MET A 113 8.98 -13.85 -0.68
N ALA A 114 8.83 -12.76 0.06
CA ALA A 114 8.68 -12.79 1.51
C ALA A 114 7.33 -13.43 1.90
N GLY A 115 6.24 -13.09 1.20
CA GLY A 115 4.93 -13.72 1.39
C GLY A 115 4.95 -15.22 1.13
N ALA A 116 5.57 -15.65 0.01
CA ALA A 116 5.73 -17.07 -0.31
C ALA A 116 6.47 -17.82 0.80
N ARG A 117 7.61 -17.29 1.21
CA ARG A 117 8.43 -17.88 2.26
C ARG A 117 7.66 -17.96 3.59
N SER A 118 7.02 -16.88 4.01
CA SER A 118 6.24 -16.85 5.26
C SER A 118 5.11 -17.87 5.26
N ALA A 119 4.39 -18.03 4.13
CA ALA A 119 3.33 -19.03 4.00
C ALA A 119 3.87 -20.46 4.16
N LEU A 120 4.97 -20.78 3.49
CA LEU A 120 5.59 -22.10 3.56
C LEU A 120 6.16 -22.41 4.95
N GLU A 121 6.78 -21.43 5.62
CA GLU A 121 7.25 -21.55 7.01
C GLU A 121 6.08 -21.82 7.98
N ARG A 122 4.99 -21.06 7.86
CA ARG A 122 3.81 -21.21 8.69
C ARG A 122 3.17 -22.59 8.53
N LEU A 123 3.17 -23.14 7.32
CA LEU A 123 2.65 -24.46 7.01
C LEU A 123 3.63 -25.61 7.30
N GLY A 124 4.86 -25.30 7.69
CA GLY A 124 5.87 -26.31 7.99
C GLY A 124 6.43 -27.03 6.77
N VAL A 125 6.40 -26.37 5.60
CA VAL A 125 6.96 -26.96 4.37
C VAL A 125 8.48 -27.02 4.48
N PRO A 126 9.13 -28.17 4.23
CA PRO A 126 10.59 -28.30 4.30
C PRO A 126 11.30 -27.36 3.32
N HIS A 127 12.44 -26.80 3.72
CA HIS A 127 13.27 -25.89 2.93
C HIS A 127 12.48 -24.72 2.28
N PRO A 128 11.76 -23.92 3.07
CA PRO A 128 10.82 -22.92 2.57
C PRO A 128 11.52 -21.87 1.70
N GLY A 129 12.79 -21.53 1.98
CA GLY A 129 13.55 -20.57 1.17
C GLY A 129 13.80 -21.04 -0.27
N LEU A 130 14.05 -22.33 -0.48
CA LEU A 130 14.24 -22.88 -1.82
C LEU A 130 12.92 -22.99 -2.60
N ARG A 131 11.85 -23.40 -1.92
CA ARG A 131 10.52 -23.59 -2.53
C ARG A 131 9.75 -22.29 -2.73
N ALA A 132 10.11 -21.23 -2.01
CA ALA A 132 9.46 -19.93 -2.15
C ALA A 132 9.52 -19.38 -3.57
N GLN A 133 10.61 -19.63 -4.30
CA GLN A 133 10.76 -19.17 -5.68
C GLN A 133 9.74 -19.86 -6.61
N GLU A 134 9.58 -21.16 -6.49
CA GLU A 134 8.61 -21.94 -7.30
C GLU A 134 7.18 -21.49 -6.99
N TYR A 135 6.82 -21.41 -5.71
CA TYR A 135 5.49 -20.96 -5.27
C TYR A 135 5.19 -19.51 -5.71
N ALA A 136 6.15 -18.61 -5.55
CA ALA A 136 6.02 -17.22 -5.99
C ALA A 136 5.88 -17.08 -7.51
N THR A 137 6.56 -17.95 -8.28
CA THR A 137 6.50 -17.97 -9.74
C THR A 137 5.14 -18.49 -10.21
N ASP A 138 4.66 -19.59 -9.64
CA ASP A 138 3.36 -20.14 -9.96
C ASP A 138 2.22 -19.17 -9.63
N LYS A 139 2.28 -18.57 -8.43
CA LYS A 139 1.35 -17.50 -8.04
C LYS A 139 1.36 -16.32 -9.00
N GLN A 140 2.54 -15.88 -9.46
CA GLN A 140 2.62 -14.76 -10.40
C GLN A 140 1.96 -15.10 -11.74
N ARG A 141 2.17 -16.30 -12.25
CA ARG A 141 1.50 -16.78 -13.45
C ARG A 141 -0.03 -16.74 -13.26
N ARG A 142 -0.51 -17.32 -12.15
CA ARG A 142 -1.93 -17.42 -11.86
C ARG A 142 -2.61 -16.05 -11.71
N VAL A 143 -2.00 -15.12 -10.96
CA VAL A 143 -2.59 -13.79 -10.80
C VAL A 143 -2.67 -13.00 -12.11
N VAL A 144 -1.67 -13.15 -12.98
CA VAL A 144 -1.71 -12.50 -14.31
C VAL A 144 -2.82 -13.09 -15.18
N GLU A 145 -3.02 -14.41 -15.15
CA GLU A 145 -4.15 -15.06 -15.84
C GLU A 145 -5.50 -14.49 -15.36
N LEU A 146 -5.70 -14.38 -14.04
CA LEU A 146 -6.92 -13.86 -13.46
C LEU A 146 -7.16 -12.38 -13.81
N ILE A 147 -6.12 -11.55 -13.72
CA ILE A 147 -6.21 -10.13 -14.10
C ILE A 147 -6.52 -9.97 -15.59
N ASN A 148 -5.90 -10.79 -16.45
CA ASN A 148 -6.17 -10.75 -17.89
C ASN A 148 -7.60 -11.20 -18.24
N ALA A 149 -8.16 -12.12 -17.46
CA ALA A 149 -9.55 -12.52 -17.55
C ALA A 149 -10.53 -11.47 -17.00
N GLY A 150 -10.03 -10.36 -16.41
CA GLY A 150 -10.88 -9.30 -15.83
C GLY A 150 -11.45 -9.67 -14.45
N GLU A 151 -10.87 -10.66 -13.78
CA GLU A 151 -11.35 -11.12 -12.47
C GLU A 151 -10.82 -10.22 -11.34
N PHE A 152 -11.11 -8.95 -11.41
CA PHE A 152 -10.88 -7.93 -10.38
C PHE A 152 -11.91 -6.81 -10.52
N HIS A 153 -12.20 -6.10 -9.45
CA HIS A 153 -13.06 -4.92 -9.50
C HIS A 153 -12.63 -3.88 -8.46
N ALA A 154 -12.92 -2.61 -8.75
CA ALA A 154 -12.71 -1.54 -7.78
C ALA A 154 -13.82 -1.56 -6.73
N PHE A 155 -13.47 -1.21 -5.49
CA PHE A 155 -14.47 -0.99 -4.44
C PHE A 155 -15.18 0.35 -4.66
N PRO A 156 -16.53 0.37 -4.82
CA PRO A 156 -17.26 1.60 -5.12
C PRO A 156 -17.11 2.69 -4.05
N ASP A 157 -17.07 2.32 -2.77
CA ASP A 157 -16.84 3.23 -1.65
C ASP A 157 -15.45 3.87 -1.70
N ALA A 158 -14.44 3.09 -2.11
CA ALA A 158 -13.08 3.59 -2.27
C ALA A 158 -12.97 4.62 -3.41
N LEU A 159 -13.67 4.38 -4.53
CA LEU A 159 -13.70 5.34 -5.63
C LEU A 159 -14.44 6.62 -5.27
N ARG A 160 -15.57 6.52 -4.53
CA ARG A 160 -16.27 7.72 -4.02
C ARG A 160 -15.39 8.51 -3.07
N PHE A 161 -14.77 7.85 -2.11
CA PHE A 161 -13.87 8.49 -1.16
C PHE A 161 -12.67 9.16 -1.86
N LEU A 162 -12.03 8.48 -2.80
CA LEU A 162 -10.92 9.04 -3.59
C LEU A 162 -11.34 10.31 -4.33
N LEU A 163 -12.50 10.29 -5.00
CA LEU A 163 -13.04 11.46 -5.69
C LEU A 163 -13.36 12.59 -4.72
N ALA A 164 -13.95 12.29 -3.56
CA ALA A 164 -14.26 13.28 -2.53
C ALA A 164 -12.99 13.92 -1.94
N VAL A 165 -11.97 13.13 -1.66
CA VAL A 165 -10.64 13.60 -1.21
C VAL A 165 -10.01 14.54 -2.24
N LYS A 166 -10.05 14.17 -3.51
CA LYS A 166 -9.50 14.99 -4.59
C LYS A 166 -10.29 16.28 -4.78
N HIS A 167 -11.62 16.20 -4.72
CA HIS A 167 -12.51 17.38 -4.79
C HIS A 167 -12.31 18.35 -3.61
N ALA A 168 -11.96 17.82 -2.41
CA ALA A 168 -11.59 18.62 -1.25
C ALA A 168 -10.19 19.26 -1.35
N GLY A 169 -9.47 19.04 -2.46
CA GLY A 169 -8.17 19.65 -2.73
C GLY A 169 -6.97 18.95 -2.10
N LEU A 170 -7.14 17.73 -1.54
CA LEU A 170 -6.01 16.94 -1.06
C LEU A 170 -5.34 16.24 -2.24
N ARG A 171 -4.01 16.12 -2.17
CA ARG A 171 -3.24 15.33 -3.14
C ARG A 171 -3.39 13.84 -2.86
N ILE A 172 -3.36 13.02 -3.90
CA ILE A 172 -3.52 11.58 -3.76
C ILE A 172 -2.38 10.82 -4.42
N ALA A 173 -1.90 9.76 -3.75
CA ALA A 173 -0.90 8.86 -4.31
C ALA A 173 -1.32 7.40 -4.17
N SER A 174 -0.90 6.56 -5.11
CA SER A 174 -1.03 5.11 -5.04
C SER A 174 0.29 4.46 -4.60
N ALA A 175 0.21 3.45 -3.71
CA ALA A 175 1.37 2.80 -3.12
C ALA A 175 1.14 1.31 -2.88
N SER A 176 1.48 0.47 -3.86
CA SER A 176 1.41 -0.98 -3.73
C SER A 176 2.74 -1.66 -4.03
N SER A 177 3.08 -2.68 -3.24
CA SER A 177 4.23 -3.56 -3.49
C SER A 177 4.01 -4.49 -4.70
N SER A 178 2.78 -4.56 -5.22
CA SER A 178 2.42 -5.41 -6.35
C SER A 178 2.78 -4.75 -7.67
N ARG A 179 3.55 -5.45 -8.50
CA ARG A 179 3.77 -5.04 -9.91
C ARG A 179 2.52 -5.17 -10.78
N ASN A 180 1.48 -5.85 -10.27
CA ASN A 180 0.22 -6.04 -10.97
C ASN A 180 -0.80 -4.92 -10.67
N ALA A 181 -0.53 -4.05 -9.71
CA ALA A 181 -1.44 -2.97 -9.33
C ALA A 181 -1.67 -1.98 -10.48
N ARG A 182 -0.60 -1.48 -11.09
CA ARG A 182 -0.68 -0.51 -12.18
C ARG A 182 -1.56 -0.97 -13.35
N PRO A 183 -1.41 -2.19 -13.92
CA PRO A 183 -2.32 -2.68 -14.98
C PRO A 183 -3.80 -2.75 -14.59
N MET A 184 -4.12 -2.95 -13.31
CA MET A 184 -5.51 -2.90 -12.83
C MET A 184 -6.01 -1.46 -12.77
N LEU A 185 -5.23 -0.54 -12.20
CA LEU A 185 -5.57 0.89 -12.11
C LEU A 185 -5.79 1.52 -13.50
N GLU A 186 -5.00 1.15 -14.51
CA GLU A 186 -5.14 1.58 -15.90
C GLU A 186 -6.46 1.12 -16.56
N ARG A 187 -7.02 -0.01 -16.14
CA ARG A 187 -8.26 -0.57 -16.70
C ARG A 187 -9.53 -0.08 -16.01
N ILE A 188 -9.43 0.46 -14.80
CA ILE A 188 -10.57 0.98 -14.04
C ILE A 188 -10.91 2.38 -14.58
N ARG A 189 -12.08 2.50 -15.20
CA ARG A 189 -12.60 3.73 -15.81
C ARG A 189 -13.34 4.57 -14.76
N LEU A 190 -12.62 5.53 -14.20
CA LEU A 190 -13.15 6.42 -13.17
C LEU A 190 -14.21 7.37 -13.70
N ASP A 191 -14.10 7.79 -14.96
CA ASP A 191 -15.11 8.60 -15.65
C ASP A 191 -16.45 7.86 -15.80
N ARG A 192 -16.42 6.57 -16.13
CA ARG A 192 -17.64 5.75 -16.23
C ARG A 192 -18.26 5.55 -14.86
N PHE A 193 -17.44 5.23 -13.84
CA PHE A 193 -17.91 5.11 -12.47
C PHE A 193 -18.60 6.38 -12.00
N ALA A 194 -18.00 7.56 -12.21
CA ALA A 194 -18.59 8.83 -11.83
C ALA A 194 -19.92 9.08 -12.53
N ALA A 195 -20.01 8.77 -13.83
CA ALA A 195 -21.26 8.88 -14.59
C ALA A 195 -22.36 7.93 -14.08
N GLU A 196 -22.01 6.68 -13.74
CA GLU A 196 -22.94 5.70 -13.16
C GLU A 196 -23.44 6.10 -11.76
N GLN A 197 -22.64 6.86 -11.02
CA GLN A 197 -22.99 7.36 -9.68
C GLN A 197 -23.58 8.79 -9.72
N ASP A 198 -23.82 9.37 -10.88
CA ASP A 198 -24.31 10.76 -11.07
C ASP A 198 -23.40 11.82 -10.39
N LEU A 199 -22.09 11.56 -10.39
CA LEU A 199 -21.10 12.45 -9.79
C LEU A 199 -20.55 13.41 -10.85
N HIS A 200 -20.95 14.68 -10.75
CA HIS A 200 -20.52 15.75 -11.66
C HIS A 200 -19.37 16.55 -11.01
N LEU A 201 -18.16 16.07 -11.17
CA LEU A 201 -16.95 16.66 -10.57
C LEU A 201 -16.04 17.23 -11.67
N PRO A 202 -15.53 18.47 -11.51
CA PRO A 202 -14.68 19.11 -12.50
C PRO A 202 -13.36 18.35 -12.76
N GLU A 203 -12.91 17.54 -11.82
CA GLU A 203 -11.72 16.71 -11.92
C GLU A 203 -11.91 15.48 -12.80
N VAL A 204 -13.17 15.08 -13.07
CA VAL A 204 -13.50 13.90 -13.85
C VAL A 204 -13.71 14.30 -15.33
N ARG A 205 -12.77 13.91 -16.17
CA ARG A 205 -12.82 14.10 -17.62
C ARG A 205 -13.09 12.77 -18.33
N GLU A 206 -13.61 12.83 -19.54
CA GLU A 206 -13.78 11.65 -20.39
C GLU A 206 -12.44 10.93 -20.59
N GLY A 207 -12.45 9.62 -20.48
CA GLY A 207 -11.27 8.78 -20.61
C GLY A 207 -10.46 8.60 -19.32
N LEU A 208 -10.79 9.31 -18.24
CA LEU A 208 -10.04 9.24 -16.97
C LEU A 208 -10.05 7.82 -16.41
N THR A 209 -8.84 7.27 -16.23
CA THR A 209 -8.64 6.02 -15.51
C THR A 209 -8.36 6.29 -14.02
N LEU A 210 -8.43 5.24 -13.19
CA LEU A 210 -8.08 5.38 -11.79
C LEU A 210 -6.59 5.73 -11.61
N LEU A 211 -5.71 5.22 -12.48
CA LEU A 211 -4.29 5.58 -12.45
C LEU A 211 -4.07 7.07 -12.74
N ASP A 212 -4.76 7.61 -13.74
CA ASP A 212 -4.62 9.02 -14.14
C ASP A 212 -5.13 10.01 -13.09
N ALA A 213 -5.91 9.54 -12.13
CA ALA A 213 -6.43 10.38 -11.05
C ALA A 213 -5.36 10.71 -10.00
N PHE A 214 -4.33 9.89 -9.86
CA PHE A 214 -3.28 10.08 -8.85
C PHE A 214 -2.31 11.19 -9.23
N ASP A 215 -1.90 11.98 -8.23
CA ASP A 215 -0.87 13.01 -8.33
C ASP A 215 0.54 12.41 -8.14
N GLY A 216 0.64 11.21 -7.55
CA GLY A 216 1.86 10.41 -7.39
C GLY A 216 1.58 8.91 -7.49
N ASP A 217 2.52 8.15 -8.06
CA ASP A 217 2.40 6.69 -8.19
C ASP A 217 3.73 6.00 -7.89
N VAL A 218 3.73 5.16 -6.87
CA VAL A 218 4.87 4.32 -6.49
C VAL A 218 4.57 2.83 -6.60
N THR A 219 3.47 2.46 -7.27
CA THR A 219 3.08 1.06 -7.47
C THR A 219 4.15 0.28 -8.24
N GLY A 220 4.46 -0.92 -7.76
CA GLY A 220 5.43 -1.80 -8.38
C GLY A 220 6.88 -1.34 -8.35
N ARG A 221 7.20 -0.24 -7.68
CA ARG A 221 8.59 0.17 -7.42
C ARG A 221 9.28 -0.82 -6.49
N GLU A 222 10.54 -1.07 -6.74
CA GLU A 222 11.36 -1.92 -5.87
C GLU A 222 11.99 -1.10 -4.76
N PHE A 223 11.77 -1.53 -3.53
CA PHE A 223 12.41 -0.99 -2.35
C PHE A 223 13.30 -2.05 -1.69
N PRO A 224 14.44 -1.68 -1.08
CA PRO A 224 15.32 -2.62 -0.39
C PRO A 224 14.60 -3.43 0.70
N ARG A 225 13.59 -2.83 1.33
CA ARG A 225 12.72 -3.48 2.32
C ARG A 225 11.27 -3.14 2.02
N GLY A 226 10.40 -4.15 2.10
CA GLY A 226 8.96 -3.97 1.96
C GLY A 226 8.27 -3.72 3.30
N LYS A 227 6.96 -3.45 3.28
CA LYS A 227 6.12 -3.32 4.48
C LYS A 227 6.43 -4.45 5.48
N PRO A 228 6.66 -4.16 6.77
CA PRO A 228 6.33 -2.95 7.50
C PRO A 228 7.39 -1.83 7.47
N ASP A 229 8.41 -1.89 6.61
CA ASP A 229 9.33 -0.77 6.41
C ASP A 229 8.58 0.40 5.74
N PRO A 230 8.77 1.67 6.19
CA PRO A 230 7.99 2.81 5.72
C PRO A 230 8.39 3.32 4.33
N MET A 231 9.44 2.79 3.71
CA MET A 231 10.03 3.36 2.49
C MET A 231 9.01 3.62 1.37
N ILE A 232 8.06 2.72 1.16
CA ILE A 232 7.06 2.88 0.11
C ILE A 232 6.16 4.10 0.33
N PHE A 233 5.72 4.32 1.58
CA PHE A 233 4.85 5.45 1.92
C PHE A 233 5.62 6.77 2.01
N LEU A 234 6.87 6.73 2.48
CA LEU A 234 7.76 7.89 2.44
C LEU A 234 8.02 8.32 0.98
N ALA A 235 8.23 7.37 0.07
CA ALA A 235 8.38 7.66 -1.35
C ALA A 235 7.09 8.24 -1.96
N ALA A 236 5.91 7.76 -1.55
CA ALA A 236 4.63 8.32 -1.98
C ALA A 236 4.44 9.77 -1.49
N ALA A 237 4.79 10.07 -0.24
CA ALA A 237 4.76 11.42 0.29
C ALA A 237 5.75 12.36 -0.44
N ASP A 238 6.93 11.86 -0.81
CA ASP A 238 7.92 12.60 -1.61
C ASP A 238 7.38 12.91 -3.02
N GLU A 239 6.72 11.95 -3.69
CA GLU A 239 6.02 12.19 -4.96
C GLU A 239 4.94 13.27 -4.85
N LEU A 240 4.24 13.32 -3.72
CA LEU A 240 3.25 14.36 -3.46
C LEU A 240 3.90 15.70 -3.07
N GLY A 241 5.21 15.76 -2.79
CA GLY A 241 5.88 16.94 -2.26
C GLY A 241 5.37 17.35 -0.88
N LEU A 242 4.99 16.38 -0.05
CA LEU A 242 4.40 16.61 1.27
C LEU A 242 5.24 15.99 2.38
N PRO A 243 5.31 16.64 3.56
CA PRO A 243 5.90 16.00 4.73
C PRO A 243 5.01 14.83 5.19
N PRO A 244 5.60 13.70 5.65
CA PRO A 244 4.86 12.52 6.08
C PRO A 244 3.75 12.81 7.10
N ALA A 245 4.02 13.69 8.07
CA ALA A 245 3.05 14.07 9.10
C ALA A 245 1.77 14.75 8.56
N ARG A 246 1.78 15.20 7.29
CA ARG A 246 0.60 15.75 6.60
C ARG A 246 -0.07 14.77 5.65
N CYS A 247 0.36 13.51 5.66
CA CYS A 247 -0.19 12.45 4.86
C CYS A 247 -0.96 11.44 5.71
N VAL A 248 -2.07 10.95 5.17
CA VAL A 248 -2.85 9.84 5.71
C VAL A 248 -2.67 8.65 4.78
N VAL A 249 -2.36 7.48 5.32
CA VAL A 249 -2.30 6.22 4.57
C VAL A 249 -3.60 5.46 4.76
N VAL A 250 -4.17 4.93 3.69
CA VAL A 250 -5.32 4.03 3.70
C VAL A 250 -4.84 2.61 3.41
N GLU A 251 -5.08 1.68 4.32
CA GLU A 251 -4.53 0.33 4.31
C GLU A 251 -5.48 -0.71 4.90
N ASP A 252 -5.40 -1.94 4.38
CA ASP A 252 -6.18 -3.08 4.86
C ASP A 252 -5.34 -4.13 5.61
N ALA A 253 -4.00 -4.04 5.53
CA ALA A 253 -3.08 -5.03 6.04
C ALA A 253 -2.26 -4.53 7.25
N LEU A 254 -2.05 -5.44 8.23
CA LEU A 254 -1.20 -5.21 9.41
C LEU A 254 0.16 -4.59 9.08
N SER A 255 0.82 -5.16 8.06
CA SER A 255 2.16 -4.73 7.67
C SER A 255 2.18 -3.32 7.09
N GLY A 256 1.11 -2.91 6.42
CA GLY A 256 0.99 -1.58 5.85
C GLY A 256 0.65 -0.52 6.90
N VAL A 257 -0.29 -0.80 7.80
CA VAL A 257 -0.57 0.10 8.93
C VAL A 257 0.71 0.35 9.74
N ARG A 258 1.47 -0.70 10.07
CA ARG A 258 2.76 -0.55 10.76
C ARG A 258 3.77 0.27 9.95
N ALA A 259 3.80 0.11 8.62
CA ALA A 259 4.68 0.90 7.76
C ALA A 259 4.29 2.39 7.77
N ALA A 260 3.00 2.72 7.72
CA ALA A 260 2.50 4.09 7.83
C ALA A 260 2.92 4.72 9.16
N LYS A 261 2.69 4.03 10.28
CA LYS A 261 3.07 4.51 11.61
C LYS A 261 4.58 4.66 11.77
N ALA A 262 5.38 3.72 11.25
CA ALA A 262 6.84 3.81 11.25
C ALA A 262 7.35 5.01 10.41
N GLY A 263 6.59 5.43 9.38
CA GLY A 263 6.87 6.61 8.56
C GLY A 263 6.40 7.93 9.17
N GLY A 264 5.77 7.93 10.35
CA GLY A 264 5.22 9.12 11.00
C GLY A 264 3.96 9.67 10.32
N MET A 265 3.21 8.80 9.63
CA MET A 265 1.94 9.11 8.98
C MET A 265 0.75 8.66 9.83
N ALA A 266 -0.39 9.32 9.65
CA ALA A 266 -1.65 8.82 10.13
C ALA A 266 -2.12 7.64 9.25
N ALA A 267 -2.91 6.72 9.83
CA ALA A 267 -3.36 5.51 9.15
C ALA A 267 -4.87 5.28 9.34
N ILE A 268 -5.59 5.13 8.23
CA ILE A 268 -6.95 4.61 8.20
C ILE A 268 -6.86 3.11 7.88
N GLY A 269 -7.30 2.28 8.82
CA GLY A 269 -7.40 0.83 8.64
C GLY A 269 -8.76 0.45 8.06
N VAL A 270 -8.79 -0.30 6.95
CA VAL A 270 -10.01 -0.71 6.26
C VAL A 270 -10.25 -2.20 6.50
N ALA A 271 -11.18 -2.53 7.40
CA ALA A 271 -11.48 -3.91 7.82
C ALA A 271 -12.70 -4.48 7.08
N ARG A 272 -12.65 -4.58 5.74
CA ARG A 272 -13.79 -5.01 4.89
C ARG A 272 -14.30 -6.41 5.20
N GLN A 273 -13.39 -7.33 5.50
CA GLN A 273 -13.70 -8.75 5.72
C GLN A 273 -13.35 -9.20 7.14
N GLY A 274 -13.27 -8.25 8.09
CA GLY A 274 -12.86 -8.53 9.47
C GLY A 274 -11.43 -8.02 9.76
N GLY A 275 -10.82 -8.51 10.85
CA GLY A 275 -9.45 -8.13 11.22
C GLY A 275 -9.29 -6.73 11.83
N ALA A 276 -10.38 -6.06 12.22
CA ALA A 276 -10.34 -4.72 12.80
C ALA A 276 -9.43 -4.63 14.06
N GLU A 277 -9.41 -5.69 14.88
CA GLU A 277 -8.53 -5.75 16.06
C GLU A 277 -7.06 -5.77 15.66
N VAL A 278 -6.72 -6.55 14.63
CA VAL A 278 -5.35 -6.66 14.11
C VAL A 278 -4.87 -5.31 13.57
N LEU A 279 -5.72 -4.56 12.88
CA LEU A 279 -5.39 -3.23 12.39
C LEU A 279 -5.30 -2.20 13.53
N ARG A 280 -6.13 -2.33 14.57
CA ARG A 280 -6.04 -1.51 15.78
C ARG A 280 -4.72 -1.73 16.50
N ASP A 281 -4.33 -2.98 16.71
CA ASP A 281 -3.06 -3.37 17.34
C ASP A 281 -1.84 -2.95 16.51
N ALA A 282 -2.01 -2.81 15.19
CA ALA A 282 -1.00 -2.23 14.31
C ALA A 282 -0.83 -0.72 14.47
N GLY A 283 -1.78 -0.04 15.12
CA GLY A 283 -1.77 1.39 15.38
C GLY A 283 -2.56 2.24 14.40
N ALA A 284 -3.60 1.67 13.74
CA ALA A 284 -4.51 2.45 12.92
C ALA A 284 -5.19 3.55 13.76
N ASP A 285 -5.16 4.78 13.29
CA ASP A 285 -5.72 5.95 13.98
C ASP A 285 -7.25 6.04 13.79
N LEU A 286 -7.75 5.52 12.66
CA LEU A 286 -9.16 5.34 12.38
C LEU A 286 -9.38 3.95 11.77
N LEU A 287 -10.44 3.25 12.21
CA LEU A 287 -10.85 1.96 11.65
C LEU A 287 -12.22 2.11 11.02
N VAL A 288 -12.36 1.62 9.80
CA VAL A 288 -13.61 1.60 9.05
C VAL A 288 -13.82 0.24 8.38
N THR A 289 -15.05 -0.10 8.03
CA THR A 289 -15.38 -1.27 7.22
C THR A 289 -15.57 -0.92 5.74
N GLY A 290 -15.84 0.36 5.47
CA GLY A 290 -15.91 0.95 4.15
C GLY A 290 -15.46 2.41 4.18
N LEU A 291 -14.92 2.91 3.09
CA LEU A 291 -14.36 4.26 3.04
C LEU A 291 -15.43 5.36 2.97
N ASP A 292 -16.68 5.03 2.70
CA ASP A 292 -17.81 5.95 2.84
C ASP A 292 -18.03 6.39 4.30
N GLU A 293 -17.47 5.67 5.28
CA GLU A 293 -17.56 6.04 6.70
C GLU A 293 -16.64 7.19 7.09
N VAL A 294 -15.69 7.58 6.24
CA VAL A 294 -14.66 8.60 6.60
C VAL A 294 -15.17 10.00 6.32
N ASP A 295 -15.09 10.89 7.32
CA ASP A 295 -15.38 12.32 7.13
C ASP A 295 -14.22 13.02 6.42
N VAL A 296 -14.41 13.35 5.15
CA VAL A 296 -13.42 14.07 4.31
C VAL A 296 -13.21 15.51 4.80
N GLY A 297 -14.24 16.17 5.36
CA GLY A 297 -14.12 17.50 5.94
C GLY A 297 -13.15 17.50 7.12
N ALA A 298 -13.31 16.53 8.03
CA ALA A 298 -12.41 16.36 9.17
C ALA A 298 -10.96 16.14 8.74
N LEU A 299 -10.71 15.41 7.62
CA LEU A 299 -9.34 15.22 7.08
C LEU A 299 -8.68 16.58 6.75
N THR A 300 -9.42 17.49 6.11
CA THR A 300 -8.88 18.81 5.76
C THR A 300 -8.55 19.66 6.99
N GLU A 301 -9.13 19.35 8.13
CA GLU A 301 -8.89 19.98 9.43
C GLU A 301 -7.83 19.24 10.28
N GLY A 302 -7.28 18.13 9.77
CA GLY A 302 -6.24 17.33 10.46
C GLY A 302 -6.81 16.33 11.47
N ARG A 303 -8.09 15.96 11.34
CA ARG A 303 -8.79 15.01 12.21
C ARG A 303 -9.18 13.75 11.41
N LEU A 304 -9.18 12.62 12.08
CA LEU A 304 -9.64 11.34 11.54
C LEU A 304 -10.92 10.94 12.27
N GLU A 305 -12.05 11.14 11.61
CA GLU A 305 -13.38 10.93 12.17
C GLU A 305 -14.26 10.14 11.21
N ARG A 306 -15.27 9.47 11.73
CA ARG A 306 -16.36 8.88 10.92
C ARG A 306 -17.45 9.92 10.71
N GLN A 307 -18.11 9.79 9.55
CA GLN A 307 -19.36 10.52 9.27
C GLN A 307 -20.47 10.06 10.23
#